data_4c6b73e1d427d485a785ff98b316813f
#
_entry.id   4c6b73e1d427d485a785ff98b316813f
#
_cell.length_a   1.000
_cell.length_b   1.000
_cell.length_c   1.000
_cell.angle_alpha   90.00
_cell.angle_beta   90.00
_cell.angle_gamma   90.00
#
_symmetry.space_group_name_H-M   'P 1'
#
loop_
_entity.id
_entity.type
_entity.pdbx_description
1 polymer ?
#
loop_
_entity_poly.entity_id
_entity_poly.type
_entity_poly.pdbx_seq_one_letter_code
_entity_poly.pdbx_strand_id
1 'polypeptide(L)'
;MFNDFYQLATELKAKGEPFAAVTVVRNEAPSSGKTGDKAIANRSGILRGWVGGGCVYSIVMKEVNEALEDGKPRLVRVSPAPQSEPTLGMKEYKMTCHSGGAMDLYIEPILPKPHLIILGKSIIGRALMRIAKAADYRLTVVAEDATPETFPEADNLQTDFDLTTIPFDKHTFIVVATQGDNDGKALETALLVKSRYVGFICSRKKKDGVFTYLKEKGFTDEQLNVVHAPIGLDINGKTHEEVAISILAEIIQEYRTKEVDNDAFAAPQPAQEPKPEGFNFDSRPESIINPVCGLAITKGMAKYVYEQDEHLFYFCCDGCKNKFEADPQKYIDNPVPLGTGM
;
A
#
# COMPACT_ATOMS: atom_id res chain seq x y z
N MET A 1 -24.98 5.26 -11.07
CA MET A 1 -23.77 4.47 -11.31
C MET A 1 -22.50 5.33 -11.34
N PHE A 2 -22.41 6.46 -12.09
CA PHE A 2 -21.24 7.33 -12.06
C PHE A 2 -21.05 8.11 -10.74
N ASN A 3 -22.12 8.60 -10.13
CA ASN A 3 -22.05 9.28 -8.84
C ASN A 3 -21.46 8.38 -7.74
N ASP A 4 -21.82 7.11 -7.72
CA ASP A 4 -21.33 6.15 -6.71
C ASP A 4 -19.84 5.87 -6.82
N PHE A 5 -19.26 5.91 -8.04
CA PHE A 5 -17.82 5.74 -8.27
C PHE A 5 -17.03 6.88 -7.63
N TYR A 6 -17.38 8.13 -7.94
CA TYR A 6 -16.68 9.30 -7.41
C TYR A 6 -16.90 9.48 -5.91
N GLN A 7 -18.08 9.13 -5.42
CA GLN A 7 -18.37 9.15 -3.98
C GLN A 7 -17.46 8.18 -3.23
N LEU A 8 -17.39 6.91 -3.67
CA LEU A 8 -16.53 5.91 -3.05
C LEU A 8 -15.04 6.30 -3.16
N ALA A 9 -14.59 6.82 -4.31
CA ALA A 9 -13.22 7.31 -4.47
C ALA A 9 -12.89 8.42 -3.48
N THR A 10 -13.83 9.36 -3.24
CA THR A 10 -13.67 10.44 -2.27
C THR A 10 -13.61 9.90 -0.84
N GLU A 11 -14.48 8.95 -0.50
CA GLU A 11 -14.49 8.30 0.83
C GLU A 11 -13.19 7.56 1.13
N LEU A 12 -12.70 6.75 0.17
CA LEU A 12 -11.44 6.03 0.32
C LEU A 12 -10.25 6.99 0.46
N LYS A 13 -10.22 8.05 -0.37
CA LYS A 13 -9.18 9.09 -0.28
C LYS A 13 -9.21 9.81 1.06
N ALA A 14 -10.40 10.13 1.59
CA ALA A 14 -10.54 10.77 2.90
C ALA A 14 -10.08 9.86 4.05
N LYS A 15 -10.31 8.54 3.92
CA LYS A 15 -9.83 7.54 4.89
C LYS A 15 -8.32 7.21 4.75
N GLY A 16 -7.67 7.66 3.68
CA GLY A 16 -6.29 7.28 3.38
C GLY A 16 -6.14 5.82 2.96
N GLU A 17 -7.21 5.18 2.47
CA GLU A 17 -7.18 3.81 1.99
C GLU A 17 -6.67 3.77 0.54
N PRO A 18 -5.62 2.95 0.23
CA PRO A 18 -5.11 2.84 -1.13
C PRO A 18 -6.09 2.09 -2.03
N PHE A 19 -6.32 2.61 -3.23
CA PHE A 19 -7.14 1.98 -4.26
C PHE A 19 -6.63 2.33 -5.65
N ALA A 20 -7.10 1.59 -6.65
CA ALA A 20 -6.88 1.91 -8.05
C ALA A 20 -8.19 2.23 -8.76
N ALA A 21 -8.17 3.27 -9.57
CA ALA A 21 -9.21 3.57 -10.54
C ALA A 21 -8.89 2.85 -11.85
N VAL A 22 -9.79 1.98 -12.30
CA VAL A 22 -9.64 1.24 -13.55
C VAL A 22 -10.64 1.78 -14.56
N THR A 23 -10.18 2.11 -15.77
CA THR A 23 -11.03 2.61 -16.85
C THR A 23 -10.78 1.83 -18.13
N VAL A 24 -11.85 1.38 -18.78
CA VAL A 24 -11.80 0.85 -20.15
C VAL A 24 -11.64 2.03 -21.10
N VAL A 25 -10.47 2.18 -21.71
CA VAL A 25 -10.17 3.29 -22.62
C VAL A 25 -10.51 2.99 -24.08
N ARG A 26 -10.46 1.70 -24.45
CA ARG A 26 -10.86 1.20 -25.77
C ARG A 26 -11.37 -0.23 -25.67
N ASN A 27 -12.34 -0.59 -26.47
CA ASN A 27 -12.75 -1.96 -26.65
C ASN A 27 -13.00 -2.29 -28.14
N GLU A 28 -12.68 -3.52 -28.51
CA GLU A 28 -12.96 -4.13 -29.80
C GLU A 28 -13.91 -5.30 -29.59
N ALA A 29 -15.06 -5.27 -30.25
CA ALA A 29 -16.08 -6.33 -30.09
C ALA A 29 -15.64 -7.67 -30.70
N PRO A 30 -16.09 -8.78 -30.14
CA PRO A 30 -16.98 -8.93 -28.99
C PRO A 30 -16.24 -8.85 -27.65
N SER A 31 -16.62 -7.92 -26.79
CA SER A 31 -16.06 -7.79 -25.43
C SER A 31 -17.17 -7.46 -24.42
N SER A 32 -17.00 -7.89 -23.17
CA SER A 32 -18.01 -7.67 -22.12
C SER A 32 -17.95 -6.26 -21.49
N GLY A 33 -16.80 -5.59 -21.55
CA GLY A 33 -16.65 -4.20 -21.10
C GLY A 33 -16.85 -3.22 -22.27
N LYS A 34 -17.24 -2.00 -21.96
CA LYS A 34 -17.45 -0.93 -22.92
C LYS A 34 -16.50 0.23 -22.63
N THR A 35 -16.05 0.94 -23.67
CA THR A 35 -15.27 2.17 -23.49
C THR A 35 -16.01 3.13 -22.55
N GLY A 36 -15.30 3.60 -21.52
CA GLY A 36 -15.83 4.44 -20.45
C GLY A 36 -16.29 3.68 -19.21
N ASP A 37 -16.39 2.35 -19.25
CA ASP A 37 -16.64 1.55 -18.04
C ASP A 37 -15.52 1.77 -17.02
N LYS A 38 -15.91 1.86 -15.75
CA LYS A 38 -14.99 2.15 -14.64
C LYS A 38 -15.17 1.18 -13.49
N ALA A 39 -14.10 0.94 -12.77
CA ALA A 39 -14.12 0.23 -11.50
C ALA A 39 -13.15 0.86 -10.49
N ILE A 40 -13.49 0.76 -9.21
CA ILE A 40 -12.58 0.98 -8.09
C ILE A 40 -12.19 -0.38 -7.54
N ALA A 41 -10.91 -0.62 -7.43
CA ALA A 41 -10.35 -1.86 -6.90
C ALA A 41 -9.30 -1.56 -5.82
N ASN A 42 -9.23 -2.42 -4.83
CA ASN A 42 -8.14 -2.49 -3.87
C ASN A 42 -7.46 -3.86 -3.96
N ARG A 43 -6.53 -4.18 -3.05
CA ARG A 43 -5.82 -5.47 -3.04
C ARG A 43 -6.75 -6.68 -2.86
N SER A 44 -7.94 -6.49 -2.27
CA SER A 44 -8.92 -7.55 -2.01
C SER A 44 -9.88 -7.80 -3.17
N GLY A 45 -9.99 -6.89 -4.13
CA GLY A 45 -10.90 -7.04 -5.27
C GLY A 45 -11.50 -5.73 -5.79
N ILE A 46 -12.44 -5.86 -6.74
CA ILE A 46 -13.24 -4.73 -7.22
C ILE A 46 -14.29 -4.39 -6.17
N LEU A 47 -14.21 -3.18 -5.63
CA LEU A 47 -15.16 -2.65 -4.63
C LEU A 47 -16.42 -2.10 -5.28
N ARG A 48 -16.28 -1.47 -6.46
CA ARG A 48 -17.40 -0.87 -7.20
C ARG A 48 -17.11 -0.84 -8.69
N GLY A 49 -18.13 -1.02 -9.51
CA GLY A 49 -18.03 -0.90 -10.96
C GLY A 49 -17.78 -2.23 -11.66
N TRP A 50 -17.47 -2.15 -12.95
CA TRP A 50 -17.27 -3.30 -13.84
C TRP A 50 -16.35 -2.91 -15.01
N VAL A 51 -15.39 -3.75 -15.35
CA VAL A 51 -14.45 -3.51 -16.45
C VAL A 51 -14.21 -4.74 -17.35
N GLY A 52 -15.00 -5.81 -17.15
CA GLY A 52 -14.91 -7.01 -17.98
C GLY A 52 -15.12 -8.32 -17.21
N GLY A 53 -15.23 -9.43 -17.94
CA GLY A 53 -15.45 -10.78 -17.40
C GLY A 53 -14.19 -11.38 -16.73
N GLY A 54 -14.29 -12.66 -16.33
CA GLY A 54 -13.31 -13.33 -15.49
C GLY A 54 -11.87 -13.25 -15.97
N CYS A 55 -11.57 -13.41 -17.28
CA CYS A 55 -10.21 -13.28 -17.80
C CYS A 55 -9.63 -11.87 -17.62
N VAL A 56 -10.44 -10.85 -17.91
CA VAL A 56 -10.04 -9.45 -17.73
C VAL A 56 -9.89 -9.11 -16.25
N TYR A 57 -10.81 -9.61 -15.41
CA TYR A 57 -10.77 -9.39 -13.96
C TYR A 57 -9.43 -9.83 -13.35
N SER A 58 -8.98 -11.04 -13.66
CA SER A 58 -7.73 -11.58 -13.08
C SER A 58 -6.50 -10.77 -13.48
N ILE A 59 -6.45 -10.33 -14.76
CA ILE A 59 -5.37 -9.46 -15.27
C ILE A 59 -5.42 -8.10 -14.59
N VAL A 60 -6.62 -7.52 -14.49
CA VAL A 60 -6.83 -6.23 -13.80
C VAL A 60 -6.37 -6.31 -12.36
N MET A 61 -6.75 -7.35 -11.62
CA MET A 61 -6.34 -7.49 -10.21
C MET A 61 -4.84 -7.66 -10.03
N LYS A 62 -4.18 -8.40 -10.93
CA LYS A 62 -2.71 -8.49 -10.94
C LYS A 62 -2.09 -7.10 -11.11
N GLU A 63 -2.49 -6.36 -12.13
CA GLU A 63 -1.94 -5.04 -12.43
C GLU A 63 -2.32 -3.97 -11.39
N VAL A 64 -3.51 -4.08 -10.77
CA VAL A 64 -3.91 -3.24 -9.63
C VAL A 64 -2.97 -3.46 -8.46
N ASN A 65 -2.66 -4.70 -8.10
CA ASN A 65 -1.77 -5.00 -6.99
C ASN A 65 -0.36 -4.45 -7.23
N GLU A 66 0.19 -4.66 -8.43
CA GLU A 66 1.49 -4.09 -8.82
C GLU A 66 1.47 -2.56 -8.83
N ALA A 67 0.38 -1.93 -9.33
CA ALA A 67 0.25 -0.48 -9.36
C ALA A 67 0.14 0.12 -7.94
N LEU A 68 -0.58 -0.54 -7.04
CA LEU A 68 -0.69 -0.12 -5.63
C LEU A 68 0.62 -0.34 -4.85
N GLU A 69 1.51 -1.19 -5.34
CA GLU A 69 2.80 -1.44 -4.73
C GLU A 69 3.84 -0.38 -5.12
N ASP A 70 4.02 -0.17 -6.43
CA ASP A 70 5.06 0.74 -6.95
C ASP A 70 4.57 2.17 -7.24
N GLY A 71 3.26 2.42 -7.11
CA GLY A 71 2.64 3.74 -7.32
C GLY A 71 2.62 4.20 -8.78
N LYS A 72 2.86 3.28 -9.75
CA LYS A 72 2.91 3.65 -11.17
C LYS A 72 1.61 3.29 -11.88
N PRO A 73 1.07 4.20 -12.73
CA PRO A 73 -0.07 3.86 -13.57
C PRO A 73 0.28 2.79 -14.60
N ARG A 74 -0.73 2.09 -15.08
CA ARG A 74 -0.61 1.01 -16.05
C ARG A 74 -1.54 1.23 -17.24
N LEU A 75 -1.02 1.01 -18.44
CA LEU A 75 -1.83 0.82 -19.64
C LEU A 75 -1.73 -0.63 -20.05
N VAL A 76 -2.86 -1.32 -20.11
CA VAL A 76 -2.94 -2.78 -20.27
C VAL A 76 -3.83 -3.11 -21.44
N ARG A 77 -3.35 -3.94 -22.37
CA ARG A 77 -4.13 -4.53 -23.44
C ARG A 77 -4.40 -6.00 -23.15
N VAL A 78 -5.65 -6.40 -23.27
CA VAL A 78 -6.06 -7.82 -23.20
C VAL A 78 -6.66 -8.18 -24.54
N SER A 79 -6.05 -9.12 -25.27
CA SER A 79 -6.47 -9.52 -26.62
C SER A 79 -6.25 -11.00 -26.87
N PRO A 80 -7.00 -11.64 -27.80
CA PRO A 80 -6.80 -13.03 -28.17
C PRO A 80 -5.46 -13.26 -28.91
N ALA A 81 -4.97 -12.25 -29.60
CA ALA A 81 -3.69 -12.26 -30.32
C ALA A 81 -2.89 -11.01 -29.94
N PRO A 82 -1.92 -11.11 -29.04
CA PRO A 82 -1.00 -10.00 -28.77
C PRO A 82 -0.29 -9.55 -30.04
N GLN A 83 0.01 -8.26 -30.15
CA GLN A 83 0.73 -7.72 -31.28
C GLN A 83 2.16 -8.25 -31.29
N SER A 84 2.72 -8.48 -32.47
CA SER A 84 4.10 -8.95 -32.64
C SER A 84 5.14 -7.91 -32.18
N GLU A 85 4.77 -6.61 -32.23
CA GLU A 85 5.58 -5.51 -31.71
C GLU A 85 4.88 -4.89 -30.50
N PRO A 86 5.51 -4.89 -29.31
CA PRO A 86 4.91 -4.31 -28.12
C PRO A 86 4.76 -2.82 -28.26
N THR A 87 3.57 -2.30 -27.99
CA THR A 87 3.32 -0.86 -27.91
C THR A 87 4.05 -0.28 -26.72
N LEU A 88 4.87 0.75 -26.94
CA LEU A 88 5.65 1.39 -25.90
C LEU A 88 4.75 1.86 -24.73
N GLY A 89 5.08 1.43 -23.51
CA GLY A 89 4.34 1.79 -22.30
C GLY A 89 3.04 1.02 -22.07
N MET A 90 2.72 0.03 -22.92
CA MET A 90 1.55 -0.82 -22.78
C MET A 90 1.97 -2.26 -22.44
N LYS A 91 1.38 -2.85 -21.39
CA LYS A 91 1.52 -4.27 -21.11
C LYS A 91 0.45 -5.05 -21.86
N GLU A 92 0.85 -6.06 -22.61
CA GLU A 92 -0.09 -6.91 -23.37
C GLU A 92 -0.27 -8.26 -22.71
N TYR A 93 -1.52 -8.69 -22.63
CA TYR A 93 -1.93 -9.98 -22.09
C TYR A 93 -2.76 -10.75 -23.11
N LYS A 94 -2.42 -12.02 -23.27
CA LYS A 94 -3.21 -12.93 -24.10
C LYS A 94 -4.49 -13.32 -23.38
N MET A 95 -5.62 -13.09 -24.02
CA MET A 95 -6.92 -13.54 -23.53
C MET A 95 -7.01 -15.07 -23.63
N THR A 96 -7.42 -15.73 -22.55
CA THR A 96 -7.57 -17.20 -22.49
C THR A 96 -9.00 -17.65 -22.81
N CYS A 97 -9.98 -16.75 -22.83
CA CYS A 97 -11.36 -17.03 -23.16
C CYS A 97 -11.63 -16.89 -24.66
N HIS A 98 -12.76 -17.49 -25.12
CA HIS A 98 -13.15 -17.53 -26.55
C HIS A 98 -13.86 -16.26 -27.03
N SER A 99 -13.83 -15.14 -26.29
CA SER A 99 -14.61 -13.95 -26.61
C SER A 99 -14.13 -13.17 -27.84
N GLY A 100 -12.91 -13.41 -28.32
CA GLY A 100 -12.44 -12.91 -29.62
C GLY A 100 -12.20 -11.40 -29.74
N GLY A 101 -12.65 -10.58 -28.79
CA GLY A 101 -12.47 -9.13 -28.78
C GLY A 101 -11.19 -8.71 -28.05
N ALA A 102 -10.86 -7.41 -28.13
CA ALA A 102 -9.74 -6.85 -27.39
C ALA A 102 -10.19 -5.66 -26.52
N MET A 103 -9.42 -5.36 -25.46
CA MET A 103 -9.74 -4.28 -24.54
C MET A 103 -8.46 -3.65 -24.04
N ASP A 104 -8.43 -2.32 -24.03
CA ASP A 104 -7.38 -1.52 -23.44
C ASP A 104 -7.91 -0.88 -22.15
N LEU A 105 -7.15 -1.05 -21.08
CA LEU A 105 -7.52 -0.57 -19.75
C LEU A 105 -6.41 0.36 -19.22
N TYR A 106 -6.83 1.45 -18.59
CA TYR A 106 -5.95 2.31 -17.81
C TYR A 106 -6.21 2.08 -16.32
N ILE A 107 -5.14 1.81 -15.58
CA ILE A 107 -5.16 1.54 -14.14
C ILE A 107 -4.35 2.63 -13.47
N GLU A 108 -5.01 3.45 -12.68
CA GLU A 108 -4.43 4.57 -11.95
C GLU A 108 -4.44 4.28 -10.46
N PRO A 109 -3.26 4.08 -9.82
CA PRO A 109 -3.18 3.92 -8.38
C PRO A 109 -3.38 5.25 -7.67
N ILE A 110 -4.23 5.25 -6.66
CA ILE A 110 -4.44 6.36 -5.73
C ILE A 110 -3.91 5.90 -4.37
N LEU A 111 -2.73 6.39 -4.03
CA LEU A 111 -2.06 6.07 -2.77
C LEU A 111 -2.37 7.13 -1.71
N PRO A 112 -2.35 6.78 -0.43
CA PRO A 112 -2.46 7.76 0.64
C PRO A 112 -1.28 8.73 0.58
N LYS A 113 -1.50 9.96 1.02
CA LYS A 113 -0.42 10.93 1.22
C LYS A 113 0.56 10.38 2.25
N PRO A 114 1.88 10.58 2.05
CA PRO A 114 2.83 10.24 3.10
C PRO A 114 2.49 11.00 4.38
N HIS A 115 2.58 10.32 5.52
CA HIS A 115 2.21 10.86 6.81
C HIS A 115 3.46 11.15 7.63
N LEU A 116 3.68 12.42 7.96
CA LEU A 116 4.77 12.85 8.83
C LEU A 116 4.21 13.20 10.21
N ILE A 117 4.72 12.50 11.23
CA ILE A 117 4.42 12.73 12.63
C ILE A 117 5.62 13.44 13.24
N ILE A 118 5.41 14.62 13.81
CA ILE A 118 6.45 15.43 14.46
C ILE A 118 6.19 15.42 15.96
N LEU A 119 7.12 14.86 16.73
CA LEU A 119 7.08 14.84 18.20
C LEU A 119 7.86 16.02 18.74
N GLY A 120 7.17 17.02 19.26
CA GLY A 120 7.76 18.22 19.81
C GLY A 120 7.54 19.48 18.97
N LYS A 121 8.18 20.59 19.42
CA LYS A 121 7.90 21.94 18.93
C LYS A 121 9.15 22.76 18.56
N SER A 122 10.26 22.12 18.26
CA SER A 122 11.49 22.82 17.90
C SER A 122 11.33 23.71 16.67
N ILE A 123 12.18 24.72 16.54
CA ILE A 123 12.18 25.63 15.39
C ILE A 123 12.38 24.85 14.09
N ILE A 124 13.29 23.85 14.08
CA ILE A 124 13.52 22.97 12.92
C ILE A 124 12.27 22.12 12.62
N GLY A 125 11.60 21.58 13.66
CA GLY A 125 10.35 20.83 13.50
C GLY A 125 9.25 21.68 12.86
N ARG A 126 9.12 22.94 13.24
CA ARG A 126 8.17 23.89 12.62
C ARG A 126 8.54 24.23 11.18
N ALA A 127 9.83 24.41 10.86
CA ALA A 127 10.28 24.59 9.49
C ALA A 127 10.00 23.35 8.63
N LEU A 128 10.29 22.16 9.16
CA LEU A 128 9.99 20.89 8.51
C LEU A 128 8.50 20.71 8.22
N MET A 129 7.63 21.06 9.16
CA MET A 129 6.18 21.00 8.99
C MET A 129 5.72 21.85 7.79
N ARG A 130 6.17 23.12 7.72
CA ARG A 130 5.81 24.03 6.60
C ARG A 130 6.27 23.48 5.25
N ILE A 131 7.49 22.96 5.16
CA ILE A 131 8.05 22.41 3.93
C ILE A 131 7.33 21.11 3.55
N ALA A 132 7.08 20.22 4.50
CA ALA A 132 6.37 18.97 4.29
C ALA A 132 4.91 19.21 3.86
N LYS A 133 4.24 20.25 4.40
CA LYS A 133 2.89 20.65 3.94
C LYS A 133 2.91 21.08 2.47
N ALA A 134 3.90 21.88 2.06
CA ALA A 134 4.07 22.28 0.66
C ALA A 134 4.38 21.08 -0.26
N ALA A 135 4.98 20.01 0.27
CA ALA A 135 5.24 18.74 -0.41
C ALA A 135 4.07 17.73 -0.32
N ASP A 136 2.89 18.18 0.09
CA ASP A 136 1.63 17.42 0.18
C ASP A 136 1.66 16.24 1.18
N TYR A 137 2.44 16.35 2.25
CA TYR A 137 2.38 15.41 3.38
C TYR A 137 1.15 15.67 4.26
N ARG A 138 0.56 14.59 4.79
CA ARG A 138 -0.34 14.66 5.94
C ARG A 138 0.50 14.86 7.19
N LEU A 139 0.13 15.81 8.05
CA LEU A 139 0.91 16.21 9.20
C LEU A 139 0.17 15.96 10.51
N THR A 140 0.81 15.27 11.44
CA THR A 140 0.39 15.18 12.84
C THR A 140 1.48 15.76 13.73
N VAL A 141 1.13 16.67 14.60
CA VAL A 141 2.03 17.21 15.62
C VAL A 141 1.62 16.70 16.99
N VAL A 142 2.59 16.19 17.71
CA VAL A 142 2.42 15.71 19.09
C VAL A 142 3.27 16.58 20.01
N ALA A 143 2.63 17.45 20.78
CA ALA A 143 3.29 18.31 21.76
C ALA A 143 2.28 18.72 22.85
N GLU A 144 2.70 18.76 24.12
CA GLU A 144 1.84 18.99 25.28
C GLU A 144 0.99 20.27 25.19
N ASP A 145 1.47 21.28 24.48
CA ASP A 145 0.82 22.58 24.29
C ASP A 145 0.45 22.86 22.81
N ALA A 146 0.23 21.78 22.02
CA ALA A 146 -0.14 21.92 20.62
C ALA A 146 -1.55 22.52 20.48
N THR A 147 -1.64 23.63 19.74
CA THR A 147 -2.91 24.28 19.38
C THR A 147 -2.93 24.61 17.88
N PRO A 148 -4.10 24.81 17.27
CA PRO A 148 -4.20 25.21 15.86
C PRO A 148 -3.48 26.53 15.56
N GLU A 149 -3.39 27.44 16.54
CA GLU A 149 -2.71 28.73 16.40
C GLU A 149 -1.18 28.54 16.37
N THR A 150 -0.66 27.58 17.14
CA THR A 150 0.78 27.30 17.20
C THR A 150 1.26 26.43 16.05
N PHE A 151 0.37 25.61 15.47
CA PHE A 151 0.65 24.66 14.39
C PHE A 151 -0.42 24.69 13.29
N PRO A 152 -0.59 25.81 12.57
CA PRO A 152 -1.68 26.00 11.61
C PRO A 152 -1.60 25.08 10.38
N GLU A 153 -0.42 24.53 10.08
CA GLU A 153 -0.25 23.61 8.95
C GLU A 153 -0.58 22.15 9.31
N ALA A 154 -0.71 21.81 10.60
CA ALA A 154 -0.99 20.46 11.04
C ALA A 154 -2.41 20.03 10.67
N ASP A 155 -2.55 18.81 10.13
CA ASP A 155 -3.86 18.21 9.85
C ASP A 155 -4.46 17.60 11.14
N ASN A 156 -3.59 17.13 12.06
CA ASN A 156 -3.98 16.60 13.37
C ASN A 156 -3.04 17.11 14.45
N LEU A 157 -3.60 17.38 15.63
CA LEU A 157 -2.86 17.78 16.83
C LEU A 157 -3.16 16.80 17.94
N GLN A 158 -2.12 16.43 18.68
CA GLN A 158 -2.21 15.57 19.85
C GLN A 158 -1.36 16.15 20.99
N THR A 159 -1.90 16.19 22.20
CA THR A 159 -1.24 16.78 23.35
C THR A 159 -0.54 15.77 24.24
N ASP A 160 -0.80 14.50 24.06
CA ASP A 160 -0.12 13.39 24.73
C ASP A 160 0.81 12.64 23.78
N PHE A 161 1.81 11.96 24.34
CA PHE A 161 2.75 11.14 23.59
C PHE A 161 2.24 9.71 23.36
N ASP A 162 0.93 9.49 23.28
CA ASP A 162 0.34 8.20 22.96
C ASP A 162 0.12 8.09 21.43
N LEU A 163 1.00 7.37 20.75
CA LEU A 163 0.90 7.14 19.32
C LEU A 163 0.03 5.92 18.95
N THR A 164 -0.52 5.20 19.92
CA THR A 164 -1.31 3.96 19.67
C THR A 164 -2.61 4.23 18.92
N THR A 165 -3.12 5.44 18.98
CA THR A 165 -4.33 5.88 18.28
C THR A 165 -4.09 6.27 16.82
N ILE A 166 -2.83 6.41 16.41
CA ILE A 166 -2.44 6.81 15.06
C ILE A 166 -2.24 5.56 14.21
N PRO A 167 -2.89 5.44 13.04
CA PRO A 167 -2.64 4.33 12.14
C PRO A 167 -1.25 4.46 11.49
N PHE A 168 -0.45 3.40 11.57
CA PHE A 168 0.87 3.31 10.96
C PHE A 168 0.83 2.41 9.71
N ASP A 169 1.50 2.85 8.66
CA ASP A 169 1.70 2.11 7.43
C ASP A 169 3.10 2.40 6.84
N LYS A 170 3.39 1.83 5.67
CA LYS A 170 4.66 2.07 4.96
C LYS A 170 4.87 3.52 4.50
N HIS A 171 3.86 4.38 4.63
CA HIS A 171 3.91 5.80 4.27
C HIS A 171 3.99 6.71 5.51
N THR A 172 4.20 6.14 6.70
CA THR A 172 4.26 6.87 7.97
C THR A 172 5.70 7.03 8.45
N PHE A 173 6.08 8.28 8.74
CA PHE A 173 7.42 8.71 9.17
C PHE A 173 7.32 9.47 10.47
N ILE A 174 8.22 9.22 11.42
CA ILE A 174 8.28 9.93 12.70
C ILE A 174 9.54 10.76 12.77
N VAL A 175 9.43 12.00 13.20
CA VAL A 175 10.56 12.88 13.50
C VAL A 175 10.44 13.41 14.93
N VAL A 176 11.41 13.06 15.76
CA VAL A 176 11.54 13.58 17.13
C VAL A 176 12.24 14.94 17.07
N ALA A 177 11.51 15.99 17.45
CA ALA A 177 11.89 17.42 17.33
C ALA A 177 11.66 18.18 18.64
N THR A 178 11.95 17.57 19.77
CA THR A 178 11.65 18.06 21.13
C THR A 178 12.61 19.12 21.65
N GLN A 179 13.81 19.27 21.05
CA GLN A 179 14.82 20.29 21.39
C GLN A 179 15.30 20.27 22.85
N GLY A 180 15.26 19.11 23.49
CA GLY A 180 15.72 18.94 24.86
C GLY A 180 14.61 18.58 25.84
N ASP A 181 13.41 19.00 25.57
CA ASP A 181 12.27 18.70 26.42
C ASP A 181 11.74 17.30 26.11
N ASN A 182 11.97 16.35 27.01
CA ASN A 182 11.48 14.98 26.90
C ASN A 182 12.03 14.16 25.69
N ASP A 183 13.24 14.45 25.18
CA ASP A 183 13.81 13.71 24.04
C ASP A 183 13.78 12.18 24.24
N GLY A 184 14.16 11.72 25.44
CA GLY A 184 14.17 10.29 25.77
C GLY A 184 12.77 9.67 25.69
N LYS A 185 11.77 10.32 26.30
CA LYS A 185 10.38 9.86 26.29
C LYS A 185 9.79 9.86 24.87
N ALA A 186 10.04 10.93 24.10
CA ALA A 186 9.54 11.03 22.73
C ALA A 186 10.16 9.94 21.83
N LEU A 187 11.46 9.68 21.97
CA LEU A 187 12.12 8.64 21.19
C LEU A 187 11.70 7.23 21.66
N GLU A 188 11.51 7.02 22.96
CA GLU A 188 10.92 5.80 23.51
C GLU A 188 9.55 5.53 22.88
N THR A 189 8.66 6.52 22.88
CA THR A 189 7.33 6.41 22.26
C THR A 189 7.42 6.11 20.77
N ALA A 190 8.32 6.77 20.04
CA ALA A 190 8.52 6.52 18.61
C ALA A 190 9.02 5.11 18.30
N LEU A 191 9.81 4.50 19.20
CA LEU A 191 10.35 3.14 19.05
C LEU A 191 9.36 2.04 19.43
N LEU A 192 8.33 2.35 20.22
CA LEU A 192 7.28 1.40 20.61
C LEU A 192 6.24 1.15 19.50
N VAL A 193 6.18 2.01 18.50
CA VAL A 193 5.29 1.85 17.35
C VAL A 193 6.07 1.37 16.13
N LYS A 194 5.42 0.60 15.27
CA LYS A 194 6.03 0.14 14.02
C LYS A 194 5.91 1.24 12.96
N SER A 195 6.88 2.14 12.89
CA SER A 195 6.98 3.11 11.79
C SER A 195 8.08 2.70 10.81
N ARG A 196 7.93 3.13 9.57
CA ARG A 196 8.95 2.91 8.53
C ARG A 196 10.26 3.64 8.83
N TYR A 197 10.17 4.75 9.52
CA TYR A 197 11.28 5.67 9.73
C TYR A 197 11.12 6.41 11.05
N VAL A 198 12.18 6.43 11.82
CA VAL A 198 12.29 7.24 13.05
C VAL A 198 13.52 8.09 12.94
N GLY A 199 13.35 9.41 12.87
CA GLY A 199 14.44 10.37 12.85
C GLY A 199 14.50 11.18 14.12
N PHE A 200 15.71 11.52 14.59
CA PHE A 200 15.92 12.32 15.77
C PHE A 200 16.76 13.56 15.47
N ILE A 201 16.20 14.75 15.69
CA ILE A 201 16.89 16.04 15.53
C ILE A 201 17.78 16.27 16.74
N CYS A 202 19.07 15.97 16.59
CA CYS A 202 20.03 16.12 17.68
C CYS A 202 21.46 16.31 17.16
N SER A 203 22.37 16.74 18.05
CA SER A 203 23.80 16.64 17.83
C SER A 203 24.30 15.21 18.12
N ARG A 204 25.48 14.83 17.59
CA ARG A 204 26.10 13.54 17.89
C ARG A 204 26.26 13.29 19.39
N LYS A 205 26.75 14.28 20.15
CA LYS A 205 26.87 14.19 21.60
C LYS A 205 25.54 13.94 22.31
N LYS A 206 24.47 14.57 21.84
CA LYS A 206 23.13 14.41 22.40
C LYS A 206 22.55 13.01 22.09
N LYS A 207 22.78 12.51 20.87
CA LYS A 207 22.44 11.14 20.50
C LYS A 207 22.99 10.15 21.53
N ASP A 208 24.32 10.23 21.82
CA ASP A 208 24.97 9.27 22.70
C ASP A 208 24.33 9.26 24.09
N GLY A 209 24.01 10.44 24.64
CA GLY A 209 23.35 10.56 25.93
C GLY A 209 21.94 9.98 25.96
N VAL A 210 21.12 10.27 24.93
CA VAL A 210 19.75 9.75 24.84
C VAL A 210 19.76 8.25 24.60
N PHE A 211 20.66 7.73 23.79
CA PHE A 211 20.78 6.30 23.54
C PHE A 211 21.24 5.54 24.79
N THR A 212 22.13 6.11 25.60
CA THR A 212 22.50 5.55 26.92
C THR A 212 21.28 5.43 27.82
N TYR A 213 20.49 6.50 27.93
CA TYR A 213 19.24 6.50 28.70
C TYR A 213 18.26 5.41 28.21
N LEU A 214 18.09 5.25 26.89
CA LEU A 214 17.18 4.24 26.34
C LEU A 214 17.70 2.80 26.59
N LYS A 215 19.02 2.57 26.57
CA LYS A 215 19.63 1.28 26.96
C LYS A 215 19.33 0.94 28.43
N GLU A 216 19.40 1.92 29.31
CA GLU A 216 19.04 1.75 30.72
C GLU A 216 17.53 1.41 30.88
N LYS A 217 16.68 1.83 29.93
CA LYS A 217 15.27 1.46 29.85
C LYS A 217 15.02 0.09 29.21
N GLY A 218 16.06 -0.61 28.74
CA GLY A 218 15.97 -1.95 28.18
C GLY A 218 15.91 -2.02 26.64
N PHE A 219 16.09 -0.91 25.92
CA PHE A 219 16.17 -0.95 24.45
C PHE A 219 17.50 -1.55 24.00
N THR A 220 17.43 -2.44 23.02
CA THR A 220 18.63 -3.11 22.45
C THR A 220 19.32 -2.23 21.40
N ASP A 221 20.57 -2.56 21.08
CA ASP A 221 21.31 -1.86 20.04
C ASP A 221 20.62 -1.99 18.68
N GLU A 222 20.00 -3.13 18.37
CA GLU A 222 19.23 -3.33 17.13
C GLU A 222 18.06 -2.36 17.05
N GLN A 223 17.32 -2.16 18.15
CA GLN A 223 16.20 -1.22 18.19
C GLN A 223 16.67 0.24 18.06
N LEU A 224 17.82 0.59 18.60
CA LEU A 224 18.38 1.93 18.50
C LEU A 224 19.02 2.21 17.13
N ASN A 225 19.54 1.20 16.45
CA ASN A 225 20.18 1.35 15.15
C ASN A 225 19.21 1.69 14.01
N VAL A 226 17.89 1.51 14.21
CA VAL A 226 16.89 1.97 13.23
C VAL A 226 16.63 3.48 13.28
N VAL A 227 17.15 4.16 14.31
CA VAL A 227 16.97 5.60 14.48
C VAL A 227 17.98 6.37 13.66
N HIS A 228 17.52 7.20 12.76
CA HIS A 228 18.32 8.15 12.00
C HIS A 228 18.71 9.33 12.91
N ALA A 229 19.92 9.32 13.45
CA ALA A 229 20.42 10.33 14.39
C ALA A 229 21.93 10.57 14.25
N PRO A 230 22.39 11.82 14.00
CA PRO A 230 21.58 12.97 13.63
C PRO A 230 20.82 12.75 12.34
N ILE A 231 19.59 13.25 12.28
CA ILE A 231 18.72 13.16 11.10
C ILE A 231 19.11 14.19 10.03
N GLY A 232 18.91 13.84 8.76
CA GLY A 232 19.08 14.70 7.59
C GLY A 232 20.31 14.37 6.75
N LEU A 233 20.19 14.51 5.43
CA LEU A 233 21.31 14.37 4.51
C LEU A 233 22.34 15.48 4.77
N ASP A 234 23.61 15.17 4.61
CA ASP A 234 24.68 16.17 4.71
C ASP A 234 24.71 17.07 3.45
N ILE A 235 24.04 18.19 3.53
CA ILE A 235 23.98 19.22 2.48
C ILE A 235 24.71 20.49 2.90
N ASN A 236 25.49 20.46 3.98
CA ASN A 236 26.13 21.63 4.60
C ASN A 236 25.13 22.74 5.01
N GLY A 237 23.89 22.39 5.35
CA GLY A 237 22.84 23.32 5.77
C GLY A 237 23.21 24.05 7.07
N LYS A 238 22.92 25.35 7.13
CA LYS A 238 23.24 26.24 8.27
C LYS A 238 22.01 26.83 8.92
N THR A 239 20.98 27.10 8.16
CA THR A 239 19.72 27.65 8.71
C THR A 239 18.77 26.54 9.13
N HIS A 240 17.77 26.85 9.95
CA HIS A 240 16.77 25.88 10.38
C HIS A 240 15.98 25.31 9.20
N GLU A 241 15.72 26.13 8.18
CA GLU A 241 15.02 25.76 6.96
C GLU A 241 15.86 24.82 6.08
N GLU A 242 17.17 25.09 5.95
CA GLU A 242 18.09 24.22 5.21
C GLU A 242 18.21 22.84 5.89
N VAL A 243 18.30 22.82 7.23
CA VAL A 243 18.28 21.56 7.98
C VAL A 243 16.93 20.84 7.79
N ALA A 244 15.81 21.54 7.81
CA ALA A 244 14.50 20.96 7.56
C ALA A 244 14.38 20.38 6.13
N ILE A 245 14.98 21.04 5.13
CA ILE A 245 15.07 20.53 3.75
C ILE A 245 15.89 19.25 3.72
N SER A 246 17.04 19.20 4.41
CA SER A 246 17.88 18.00 4.46
C SER A 246 17.17 16.80 5.10
N ILE A 247 16.37 17.05 6.13
CA ILE A 247 15.54 16.05 6.80
C ILE A 247 14.48 15.52 5.84
N LEU A 248 13.74 16.40 5.17
CA LEU A 248 12.71 15.97 4.23
C LEU A 248 13.31 15.23 3.03
N ALA A 249 14.49 15.64 2.56
CA ALA A 249 15.21 14.95 1.49
C ALA A 249 15.61 13.52 1.89
N GLU A 250 16.07 13.30 3.13
CA GLU A 250 16.36 11.96 3.66
C GLU A 250 15.08 11.11 3.76
N ILE A 251 13.99 11.68 4.26
CA ILE A 251 12.69 11.00 4.32
C ILE A 251 12.24 10.58 2.91
N ILE A 252 12.36 11.46 1.91
CA ILE A 252 12.00 11.15 0.52
C ILE A 252 12.91 10.05 -0.03
N GLN A 253 14.20 10.08 0.25
CA GLN A 253 15.14 9.05 -0.17
C GLN A 253 14.75 7.68 0.42
N GLU A 254 14.48 7.61 1.73
CA GLU A 254 14.00 6.40 2.41
C GLU A 254 12.66 5.92 1.85
N TYR A 255 11.76 6.85 1.54
CA TYR A 255 10.44 6.54 0.97
C TYR A 255 10.53 5.95 -0.43
N ARG A 256 11.51 6.37 -1.25
CA ARG A 256 11.62 5.99 -2.66
C ARG A 256 12.58 4.83 -2.92
N THR A 257 13.51 4.54 -2.01
CA THR A 257 14.61 3.60 -2.24
C THR A 257 14.35 2.20 -1.68
N LYS A 258 13.51 2.04 -0.66
CA LYS A 258 13.28 0.74 -0.02
C LYS A 258 11.93 0.17 -0.43
N GLU A 259 11.94 -1.00 -1.08
CA GLU A 259 10.81 -1.90 -1.09
C GLU A 259 10.58 -2.37 0.35
N VAL A 260 9.45 -2.00 0.93
CA VAL A 260 9.10 -2.38 2.30
C VAL A 260 7.92 -3.33 2.25
N ASP A 261 8.08 -4.46 2.89
CA ASP A 261 7.02 -5.44 3.07
C ASP A 261 5.87 -4.84 3.90
N ASN A 262 4.68 -4.77 3.31
CA ASN A 262 3.50 -4.22 3.96
C ASN A 262 3.08 -4.97 5.22
N ASP A 263 3.38 -6.28 5.30
CA ASP A 263 3.01 -7.11 6.45
C ASP A 263 3.81 -6.72 7.72
N ALA A 264 4.96 -6.07 7.55
CA ALA A 264 5.74 -5.58 8.69
C ALA A 264 5.05 -4.44 9.47
N PHE A 265 4.12 -3.71 8.83
CA PHE A 265 3.40 -2.56 9.43
C PHE A 265 1.95 -2.88 9.83
N ALA A 266 1.49 -4.13 9.67
CA ALA A 266 0.19 -4.52 10.21
C ALA A 266 0.17 -4.21 11.71
N ALA A 267 -0.78 -3.36 12.14
CA ALA A 267 -0.95 -3.03 13.54
C ALA A 267 -1.06 -4.33 14.36
N PRO A 268 -0.47 -4.41 15.57
CA PRO A 268 -0.76 -5.52 16.45
C PRO A 268 -2.28 -5.55 16.63
N GLN A 269 -2.90 -6.68 16.26
CA GLN A 269 -4.32 -6.84 16.49
C GLN A 269 -4.55 -6.65 17.99
N PRO A 270 -5.49 -5.79 18.43
CA PRO A 270 -5.80 -5.67 19.85
C PRO A 270 -6.09 -7.06 20.37
N ALA A 271 -5.54 -7.40 21.54
CA ALA A 271 -5.78 -8.66 22.19
C ALA A 271 -7.30 -8.92 22.16
N GLN A 272 -7.70 -10.00 21.49
CA GLN A 272 -9.11 -10.31 21.30
C GLN A 272 -9.72 -10.54 22.69
N GLU A 273 -10.67 -9.68 23.06
CA GLU A 273 -11.58 -10.02 24.15
C GLU A 273 -12.26 -11.34 23.78
N PRO A 274 -12.49 -12.27 24.74
CA PRO A 274 -13.13 -13.52 24.44
C PRO A 274 -14.52 -13.27 23.84
N LYS A 275 -14.68 -13.61 22.55
CA LYS A 275 -15.95 -13.52 21.85
C LYS A 275 -16.95 -14.50 22.48
N PRO A 276 -18.21 -14.10 22.65
CA PRO A 276 -19.25 -15.05 22.98
C PRO A 276 -19.35 -16.10 21.87
N GLU A 277 -19.45 -17.36 22.28
CA GLU A 277 -19.59 -18.51 21.38
C GLU A 277 -20.80 -18.35 20.46
N GLY A 278 -20.54 -18.39 19.16
CA GLY A 278 -21.57 -18.47 18.15
C GLY A 278 -21.49 -17.37 17.07
N PHE A 279 -20.48 -17.42 16.23
CA PHE A 279 -20.51 -17.13 14.77
C PHE A 279 -19.07 -17.19 14.27
N ASN A 280 -18.75 -18.24 13.52
CA ASN A 280 -17.43 -18.47 12.95
C ASN A 280 -17.31 -17.63 11.65
N PHE A 281 -16.62 -16.48 11.69
CA PHE A 281 -16.16 -15.72 10.54
C PHE A 281 -14.63 -15.75 10.48
N ASP A 282 -14.06 -16.94 10.36
CA ASP A 282 -12.68 -17.11 9.93
C ASP A 282 -12.70 -17.47 8.44
N SER A 283 -12.70 -16.44 7.61
CA SER A 283 -12.46 -16.64 6.18
C SER A 283 -11.78 -15.41 5.59
N ARG A 284 -10.43 -15.35 5.74
CA ARG A 284 -9.65 -14.79 4.64
C ARG A 284 -10.04 -15.59 3.41
N PRO A 285 -10.45 -14.96 2.29
CA PRO A 285 -10.76 -15.71 1.10
C PRO A 285 -9.49 -16.46 0.67
N GLU A 286 -9.50 -17.80 0.79
CA GLU A 286 -8.40 -18.63 0.30
C GLU A 286 -8.21 -18.30 -1.19
N SER A 287 -7.05 -17.73 -1.52
CA SER A 287 -6.64 -17.58 -2.90
C SER A 287 -6.05 -18.89 -3.40
N ILE A 288 -6.63 -19.42 -4.46
CA ILE A 288 -6.21 -20.67 -5.12
C ILE A 288 -5.61 -20.32 -6.46
N ILE A 289 -4.51 -20.99 -6.80
CA ILE A 289 -3.86 -20.82 -8.11
C ILE A 289 -4.59 -21.67 -9.13
N ASN A 290 -5.04 -21.06 -10.24
CA ASN A 290 -5.59 -21.80 -11.39
C ASN A 290 -4.47 -22.63 -12.04
N PRO A 291 -4.57 -23.95 -12.05
CA PRO A 291 -3.49 -24.82 -12.54
C PRO A 291 -3.20 -24.68 -14.03
N VAL A 292 -4.13 -24.13 -14.81
CA VAL A 292 -4.03 -23.98 -16.28
C VAL A 292 -3.35 -22.68 -16.70
N CYS A 293 -3.56 -21.59 -15.94
CA CYS A 293 -3.06 -20.27 -16.34
C CYS A 293 -2.25 -19.54 -15.25
N GLY A 294 -2.04 -20.16 -14.08
CA GLY A 294 -1.25 -19.58 -12.99
C GLY A 294 -1.85 -18.34 -12.32
N LEU A 295 -3.13 -18.03 -12.55
CA LEU A 295 -3.79 -16.89 -11.95
C LEU A 295 -4.35 -17.23 -10.56
N ALA A 296 -4.18 -16.31 -9.60
CA ALA A 296 -4.82 -16.43 -8.29
C ALA A 296 -6.32 -16.18 -8.40
N ILE A 297 -7.13 -17.06 -7.81
CA ILE A 297 -8.60 -16.99 -7.78
C ILE A 297 -9.05 -17.02 -6.33
N THR A 298 -9.96 -16.14 -5.95
CA THR A 298 -10.63 -16.21 -4.65
C THR A 298 -11.65 -17.35 -4.68
N LYS A 299 -11.52 -18.34 -3.79
CA LYS A 299 -12.34 -19.57 -3.74
C LYS A 299 -13.85 -19.29 -3.79
N GLY A 300 -14.32 -18.30 -3.06
CA GLY A 300 -15.74 -17.91 -3.02
C GLY A 300 -16.24 -17.16 -4.27
N MET A 301 -15.37 -16.77 -5.21
CA MET A 301 -15.70 -16.05 -6.45
C MET A 301 -15.52 -16.91 -7.71
N ALA A 302 -15.00 -18.12 -7.59
CA ALA A 302 -14.80 -19.02 -8.71
C ALA A 302 -16.14 -19.52 -9.26
N LYS A 303 -16.45 -19.13 -10.50
CA LYS A 303 -17.66 -19.60 -11.21
C LYS A 303 -17.51 -21.01 -11.79
N TYR A 304 -16.28 -21.45 -12.01
CA TYR A 304 -15.99 -22.69 -12.71
C TYR A 304 -15.21 -23.59 -11.76
N VAL A 305 -15.83 -24.71 -11.44
CA VAL A 305 -15.27 -25.72 -10.54
C VAL A 305 -15.28 -27.08 -11.25
N TYR A 306 -14.27 -27.89 -11.03
CA TYR A 306 -14.19 -29.27 -11.48
C TYR A 306 -13.75 -30.14 -10.33
N GLU A 307 -14.41 -31.27 -10.13
CA GLU A 307 -14.11 -32.23 -9.08
C GLU A 307 -13.48 -33.47 -9.70
N GLN A 308 -12.33 -33.86 -9.16
CA GLN A 308 -11.67 -35.12 -9.53
C GLN A 308 -10.99 -35.73 -8.28
N ASP A 309 -11.23 -37.01 -8.02
CA ASP A 309 -10.63 -37.78 -6.93
C ASP A 309 -10.72 -37.06 -5.57
N GLU A 310 -11.90 -36.55 -5.21
CA GLU A 310 -12.21 -35.79 -3.99
C GLU A 310 -11.50 -34.42 -3.90
N HIS A 311 -10.83 -33.97 -4.97
CA HIS A 311 -10.18 -32.65 -5.06
C HIS A 311 -11.00 -31.70 -5.92
N LEU A 312 -11.20 -30.46 -5.41
CA LEU A 312 -11.87 -29.40 -6.15
C LEU A 312 -10.84 -28.49 -6.80
N PHE A 313 -10.92 -28.35 -8.11
CA PHE A 313 -10.12 -27.42 -8.90
C PHE A 313 -10.96 -26.22 -9.31
N TYR A 314 -10.37 -25.04 -9.21
CA TYR A 314 -11.07 -23.78 -9.43
C TYR A 314 -10.47 -23.03 -10.61
N PHE A 315 -11.31 -22.47 -11.49
CA PHE A 315 -10.88 -21.82 -12.72
C PHE A 315 -11.45 -20.42 -12.88
N CYS A 316 -10.67 -19.53 -13.49
CA CYS A 316 -11.07 -18.15 -13.75
C CYS A 316 -12.10 -18.04 -14.90
N CYS A 317 -12.13 -19.03 -15.81
CA CYS A 317 -13.06 -19.06 -16.96
C CYS A 317 -13.31 -20.50 -17.42
N ASP A 318 -14.35 -20.65 -18.26
CA ASP A 318 -14.73 -21.90 -18.91
C ASP A 318 -13.59 -22.48 -19.78
N GLY A 319 -12.84 -21.62 -20.49
CA GLY A 319 -11.72 -22.04 -21.31
C GLY A 319 -10.60 -22.72 -20.50
N CYS A 320 -10.32 -22.28 -19.29
CA CYS A 320 -9.38 -22.96 -18.40
C CYS A 320 -9.94 -24.28 -17.89
N LYS A 321 -11.23 -24.30 -17.49
CA LYS A 321 -11.91 -25.53 -17.07
C LYS A 321 -11.89 -26.58 -18.20
N ASN A 322 -12.30 -26.23 -19.41
CA ASN A 322 -12.34 -27.14 -20.56
C ASN A 322 -10.95 -27.69 -20.92
N LYS A 323 -9.89 -26.87 -20.83
CA LYS A 323 -8.50 -27.35 -21.05
C LYS A 323 -8.05 -28.32 -19.97
N PHE A 324 -8.45 -28.11 -18.73
CA PHE A 324 -8.18 -29.02 -17.63
C PHE A 324 -8.94 -30.34 -17.81
N GLU A 325 -10.23 -30.29 -18.13
CA GLU A 325 -11.08 -31.47 -18.38
C GLU A 325 -10.57 -32.31 -19.54
N ALA A 326 -9.97 -31.70 -20.56
CA ALA A 326 -9.41 -32.42 -21.70
C ALA A 326 -8.13 -33.23 -21.35
N ASP A 327 -7.33 -32.77 -20.38
CA ASP A 327 -6.12 -33.45 -19.95
C ASP A 327 -5.78 -33.00 -18.48
N PRO A 328 -6.50 -33.53 -17.47
CA PRO A 328 -6.29 -33.13 -16.09
C PRO A 328 -4.90 -33.44 -15.54
N GLN A 329 -4.37 -34.62 -15.92
CA GLN A 329 -3.09 -35.09 -15.41
C GLN A 329 -1.93 -34.16 -15.77
N LYS A 330 -1.97 -33.57 -16.96
CA LYS A 330 -0.98 -32.58 -17.42
C LYS A 330 -0.85 -31.39 -16.48
N TYR A 331 -1.97 -30.91 -15.93
CA TYR A 331 -2.02 -29.72 -15.09
C TYR A 331 -1.93 -30.03 -13.58
N ILE A 332 -2.18 -31.31 -13.19
CA ILE A 332 -1.94 -31.78 -11.83
C ILE A 332 -0.44 -32.00 -11.63
N ASP A 333 0.23 -32.66 -12.58
CA ASP A 333 1.66 -32.96 -12.47
C ASP A 333 2.55 -31.74 -12.73
N ASN A 334 2.10 -30.81 -13.58
CA ASN A 334 2.84 -29.60 -13.94
C ASN A 334 1.91 -28.38 -13.94
N PRO A 335 1.47 -27.92 -12.76
CA PRO A 335 0.64 -26.72 -12.67
C PRO A 335 1.43 -25.50 -13.11
N VAL A 336 0.78 -24.59 -13.84
CA VAL A 336 1.40 -23.32 -14.25
C VAL A 336 1.67 -22.47 -12.98
N PRO A 337 2.94 -22.07 -12.72
CA PRO A 337 3.28 -21.29 -11.53
C PRO A 337 2.59 -19.93 -11.47
N LEU A 338 2.45 -19.38 -10.28
CA LEU A 338 1.87 -18.06 -10.06
C LEU A 338 2.59 -17.01 -10.91
N GLY A 339 1.84 -16.27 -11.74
CA GLY A 339 2.38 -15.18 -12.53
C GLY A 339 3.11 -15.55 -13.83
N THR A 340 3.19 -16.83 -14.21
CA THR A 340 3.85 -17.28 -15.45
C THR A 340 2.85 -17.56 -16.58
N GLY A 341 1.58 -17.24 -16.43
CA GLY A 341 0.56 -17.40 -17.46
C GLY A 341 0.96 -16.66 -18.72
N MET A 342 1.31 -17.43 -19.77
CA MET A 342 1.55 -16.94 -21.14
C MET A 342 0.26 -16.40 -21.75
#